data_63754d3dd2979f0a14272bed17e71abd
#
_entry.id   63754d3dd2979f0a14272bed17e71abd
#
_cell.length_a   1.000
_cell.length_b   1.000
_cell.length_c   1.000
_cell.angle_alpha   90.00
_cell.angle_beta   90.00
_cell.angle_gamma   90.00
#
_symmetry.space_group_name_H-M   'P 1'
#
loop_
_entity.id
_entity.type
_entity.pdbx_description
1 polymer ?
#
loop_
_entity_poly.entity_id
_entity_poly.type
_entity_poly.pdbx_seq_one_letter_code
_entity_poly.pdbx_strand_id
1 'polypeptide(L)'
;MLAVLLHAFDSMSVARVFASSAGQRRLRFVNVASISPPVQPDDIVAARELLSDVISPTPLLYSRVLSEEAGGPVYFKCENLQRTGSFKVRGGYVRIARLSDDERARGVVAASMGNHAQGVAFAAGLLGTRATVVMPERAPLPKVEATRGS
;
A
#
# COMPACT_ATOMS: atom_id res chain seq x y z
N MET A 1 12.60 -16.93 -0.63
CA MET A 1 12.89 -15.48 -0.60
C MET A 1 11.56 -14.75 -0.39
N LEU A 2 11.44 -13.98 0.66
CA LEU A 2 10.21 -13.31 1.07
C LEU A 2 9.99 -12.08 0.17
N ALA A 3 8.80 -11.90 -0.44
CA ALA A 3 8.49 -10.70 -1.21
C ALA A 3 8.28 -9.53 -0.24
N VAL A 4 9.14 -8.51 -0.29
CA VAL A 4 9.06 -7.32 0.56
C VAL A 4 8.37 -6.21 -0.21
N LEU A 5 7.19 -5.80 0.27
CA LEU A 5 6.46 -4.63 -0.25
C LEU A 5 6.92 -3.38 0.52
N LEU A 6 8.01 -2.77 0.09
CA LEU A 6 8.45 -1.47 0.61
C LEU A 6 7.79 -0.35 -0.19
N HIS A 7 6.91 0.42 0.44
CA HIS A 7 6.45 1.67 -0.12
C HIS A 7 7.34 2.79 0.42
N ALA A 8 8.18 3.36 -0.46
CA ALA A 8 8.96 4.54 -0.13
C ALA A 8 8.02 5.75 0.00
N PHE A 9 7.99 6.35 1.17
CA PHE A 9 7.59 7.74 1.33
C PHE A 9 8.73 8.64 0.82
N ASP A 10 8.37 9.76 0.21
CA ASP A 10 9.22 10.81 -0.35
C ASP A 10 10.61 10.96 0.28
N SER A 11 11.56 11.17 -0.61
CA SER A 11 12.91 11.68 -0.44
C SER A 11 13.61 11.43 0.91
N MET A 12 14.62 10.56 0.87
CA MET A 12 15.70 10.47 1.85
C MET A 12 15.29 10.17 3.30
N SER A 13 14.74 9.00 3.57
CA SER A 13 14.75 8.45 4.93
C SER A 13 15.20 7.00 4.91
N VAL A 14 16.44 6.80 5.30
CA VAL A 14 17.01 5.48 5.62
C VAL A 14 16.27 4.94 6.83
N ALA A 15 15.40 3.95 6.65
CA ALA A 15 14.78 3.26 7.75
C ALA A 15 15.85 2.44 8.51
N ARG A 16 16.31 2.93 9.66
CA ARG A 16 17.09 2.14 10.60
C ARG A 16 16.14 1.22 11.36
N VAL A 17 16.17 -0.05 11.05
CA VAL A 17 15.56 -1.07 11.90
C VAL A 17 16.55 -1.40 13.02
N PHE A 18 16.26 -0.97 14.25
CA PHE A 18 17.03 -1.38 15.42
C PHE A 18 16.56 -2.77 15.85
N ALA A 19 17.38 -3.79 15.64
CA ALA A 19 17.24 -5.06 16.31
C ALA A 19 17.98 -4.96 17.64
N SER A 20 17.27 -5.23 18.74
CA SER A 20 17.84 -5.40 20.08
C SER A 20 18.82 -6.56 20.10
N SER A 21 19.95 -6.33 20.74
CA SER A 21 21.09 -7.19 21.04
C SER A 21 20.83 -8.70 21.10
N ALA A 22 21.19 -9.42 20.05
CA ALA A 22 21.86 -10.72 20.02
C ALA A 22 21.98 -11.21 18.57
N GLY A 23 23.15 -11.07 18.00
CA GLY A 23 23.48 -11.60 16.68
C GLY A 23 23.42 -10.56 15.56
N GLN A 24 24.57 -10.01 15.20
CA GLN A 24 24.73 -9.09 14.07
C GLN A 24 24.36 -9.79 12.75
N ARG A 25 23.11 -9.70 12.33
CA ARG A 25 22.73 -9.95 10.93
C ARG A 25 22.96 -8.66 10.14
N ARG A 26 23.98 -8.66 9.30
CA ARG A 26 24.22 -7.56 8.35
C ARG A 26 23.00 -7.42 7.43
N LEU A 27 22.26 -6.31 7.57
CA LEU A 27 21.25 -5.91 6.61
C LEU A 27 21.94 -5.49 5.31
N ARG A 28 21.65 -6.16 4.21
CA ARG A 28 22.06 -5.69 2.88
C ARG A 28 21.02 -4.69 2.39
N PHE A 29 21.45 -3.47 2.19
CA PHE A 29 20.63 -2.46 1.51
C PHE A 29 20.57 -2.83 0.03
N VAL A 30 19.37 -3.03 -0.50
CA VAL A 30 19.14 -3.17 -1.93
C VAL A 30 18.76 -1.79 -2.46
N ASN A 31 19.52 -1.27 -3.42
CA ASN A 31 19.16 -0.02 -4.09
C ASN A 31 17.93 -0.28 -4.99
N VAL A 32 16.78 0.22 -4.58
CA VAL A 32 15.49 -0.02 -5.25
C VAL A 32 15.33 0.85 -6.51
N ALA A 33 16.16 1.88 -6.69
CA ALA A 33 16.05 2.83 -7.80
C ALA A 33 16.26 2.23 -9.21
N SER A 34 16.72 0.97 -9.30
CA SER A 34 17.02 0.30 -10.58
C SER A 34 16.09 -0.86 -10.94
N ILE A 35 15.00 -1.11 -10.19
CA ILE A 35 14.32 -2.42 -10.22
C ILE A 35 12.98 -2.40 -10.94
N SER A 36 12.37 -1.26 -11.16
CA SER A 36 11.07 -1.21 -11.85
C SER A 36 11.08 -0.21 -12.99
N PRO A 37 10.63 -0.61 -14.19
CA PRO A 37 10.38 0.35 -15.26
C PRO A 37 9.32 1.36 -14.79
N PRO A 38 9.33 2.58 -15.35
CA PRO A 38 8.30 3.56 -15.03
C PRO A 38 6.92 3.01 -15.40
N VAL A 39 5.91 3.33 -14.57
CA VAL A 39 4.52 2.94 -14.82
C VAL A 39 4.05 3.58 -16.13
N GLN A 40 3.50 2.76 -17.02
CA GLN A 40 2.94 3.19 -18.29
C GLN A 40 1.42 3.36 -18.21
N PRO A 41 0.78 4.12 -19.12
CA PRO A 41 -0.68 4.26 -19.16
C PRO A 41 -1.41 2.91 -19.22
N ASP A 42 -0.90 1.96 -19.98
CA ASP A 42 -1.48 0.62 -20.13
C ASP A 42 -1.46 -0.17 -18.80
N ASP A 43 -0.46 0.06 -17.95
CA ASP A 43 -0.42 -0.54 -16.61
C ASP A 43 -1.58 -0.07 -15.74
N ILE A 44 -2.00 1.19 -15.91
CA ILE A 44 -3.15 1.77 -15.18
C ILE A 44 -4.46 1.18 -15.73
N VAL A 45 -4.59 1.03 -17.05
CA VAL A 45 -5.76 0.39 -17.65
C VAL A 45 -5.90 -1.05 -17.17
N ALA A 46 -4.85 -1.85 -17.24
CA ALA A 46 -4.84 -3.22 -16.75
C ALA A 46 -5.11 -3.31 -15.25
N ALA A 47 -4.60 -2.37 -14.45
CA ALA A 47 -4.89 -2.30 -13.02
C ALA A 47 -6.38 -1.98 -12.76
N ARG A 48 -7.00 -1.13 -13.57
CA ARG A 48 -8.43 -0.81 -13.47
C ARG A 48 -9.31 -2.04 -13.68
N GLU A 49 -8.97 -2.87 -14.65
CA GLU A 49 -9.68 -4.13 -14.92
C GLU A 49 -9.59 -5.09 -13.72
N LEU A 50 -8.39 -5.29 -13.18
CA LEU A 50 -8.17 -6.10 -11.98
C LEU A 50 -8.95 -5.62 -10.75
N LEU A 51 -9.24 -4.33 -10.69
CA LEU A 51 -9.90 -3.69 -9.56
C LEU A 51 -11.42 -3.59 -9.70
N SER A 52 -12.02 -3.95 -10.82
CA SER A 52 -13.43 -3.70 -11.15
C SER A 52 -14.39 -4.17 -10.06
N ASP A 53 -14.18 -5.37 -9.53
CA ASP A 53 -15.04 -6.00 -8.52
C ASP A 53 -14.51 -5.85 -7.08
N VAL A 54 -13.34 -5.22 -6.93
CA VAL A 54 -12.62 -5.12 -5.65
C VAL A 54 -12.91 -3.81 -4.95
N ILE A 55 -12.96 -2.72 -5.71
CA ILE A 55 -13.10 -1.36 -5.18
C ILE A 55 -14.47 -0.77 -5.44
N SER A 56 -14.86 0.18 -4.60
CA SER A 56 -16.08 0.98 -4.82
C SER A 56 -15.76 2.21 -5.67
N PRO A 57 -16.63 2.58 -6.62
CA PRO A 57 -16.53 3.88 -7.28
C PRO A 57 -16.67 4.98 -6.24
N THR A 58 -15.64 5.80 -6.09
CA THR A 58 -15.70 6.95 -5.17
C THR A 58 -16.10 8.22 -5.91
N PRO A 59 -16.83 9.14 -5.27
CA PRO A 59 -17.24 10.40 -5.88
C PRO A 59 -16.06 11.25 -6.33
N LEU A 60 -16.31 12.07 -7.34
CA LEU A 60 -15.46 13.17 -7.75
C LEU A 60 -16.22 14.47 -7.52
N LEU A 61 -15.85 15.23 -6.50
CA LEU A 61 -16.55 16.42 -6.06
C LEU A 61 -15.81 17.69 -6.46
N TYR A 62 -16.49 18.60 -7.10
CA TYR A 62 -15.95 19.93 -7.42
C TYR A 62 -15.84 20.79 -6.15
N SER A 63 -14.70 21.48 -6.00
CA SER A 63 -14.47 22.44 -4.92
C SER A 63 -14.42 23.86 -5.45
N ARG A 64 -15.47 24.63 -5.21
CA ARG A 64 -15.53 26.03 -5.62
C ARG A 64 -14.40 26.84 -4.97
N VAL A 65 -14.23 26.71 -3.66
CA VAL A 65 -13.23 27.48 -2.89
C VAL A 65 -11.82 27.26 -3.42
N LEU A 66 -11.40 25.98 -3.56
CA LEU A 66 -10.06 25.69 -4.07
C LEU A 66 -9.89 26.02 -5.55
N SER A 67 -10.97 25.98 -6.33
CA SER A 67 -10.94 26.39 -7.73
C SER A 67 -10.71 27.89 -7.90
N GLU A 68 -11.32 28.70 -7.05
CA GLU A 68 -11.11 30.14 -7.00
C GLU A 68 -9.66 30.47 -6.59
N GLU A 69 -9.12 29.80 -5.57
CA GLU A 69 -7.73 29.99 -5.12
C GLU A 69 -6.70 29.51 -6.15
N ALA A 70 -6.96 28.40 -6.83
CA ALA A 70 -6.05 27.81 -7.80
C ALA A 70 -6.12 28.48 -9.18
N GLY A 71 -7.13 29.31 -9.44
CA GLY A 71 -7.38 29.90 -10.77
C GLY A 71 -7.80 28.89 -11.83
N GLY A 72 -8.39 27.74 -11.44
CA GLY A 72 -8.83 26.68 -12.32
C GLY A 72 -9.64 25.59 -11.61
N PRO A 73 -10.29 24.67 -12.33
CA PRO A 73 -11.19 23.69 -11.74
C PRO A 73 -10.43 22.69 -10.87
N VAL A 74 -10.82 22.58 -9.59
CA VAL A 74 -10.28 21.62 -8.61
C VAL A 74 -11.36 20.64 -8.18
N TYR A 75 -11.04 19.34 -8.19
CA TYR A 75 -11.92 18.26 -7.82
C TYR A 75 -11.29 17.38 -6.75
N PHE A 76 -12.08 16.91 -5.80
CA PHE A 76 -11.71 15.89 -4.82
C PHE A 76 -12.15 14.51 -5.29
N LYS A 77 -11.20 13.60 -5.45
CA LYS A 77 -11.49 12.18 -5.54
C LYS A 77 -11.61 11.60 -4.13
N CYS A 78 -12.83 11.29 -3.69
CA CYS A 78 -13.15 10.99 -2.29
C CYS A 78 -12.70 9.56 -1.88
N GLU A 79 -11.40 9.27 -1.92
CA GLU A 79 -10.85 7.96 -1.57
C GLU A 79 -10.90 7.64 -0.06
N ASN A 80 -11.27 8.60 0.78
CA ASN A 80 -11.68 8.35 2.17
C ASN A 80 -12.96 7.50 2.28
N LEU A 81 -13.76 7.44 1.21
CA LEU A 81 -14.97 6.61 1.11
C LEU A 81 -14.66 5.23 0.48
N GLN A 82 -13.41 4.94 0.17
CA GLN A 82 -13.02 3.64 -0.34
C GLN A 82 -13.05 2.58 0.77
N ARG A 83 -13.10 1.28 0.42
CA ARG A 83 -13.18 0.12 1.33
C ARG A 83 -12.09 0.24 2.37
N THR A 84 -11.14 0.38 2.63
CA THR A 84 -10.16 0.59 3.70
C THR A 84 -9.98 2.05 4.11
N GLY A 85 -10.94 2.93 3.78
CA GLY A 85 -10.88 4.36 4.09
C GLY A 85 -9.79 5.13 3.35
N SER A 86 -9.18 4.56 2.29
CA SER A 86 -8.13 5.22 1.52
C SER A 86 -7.89 4.55 0.16
N PHE A 87 -7.17 5.26 -0.72
CA PHE A 87 -6.76 4.73 -2.03
C PHE A 87 -5.75 3.57 -1.97
N LYS A 88 -5.17 3.27 -0.79
CA LYS A 88 -4.07 2.28 -0.66
C LYS A 88 -4.47 0.86 -1.05
N VAL A 89 -5.74 0.51 -0.93
CA VAL A 89 -6.27 -0.79 -1.38
C VAL A 89 -6.00 -1.04 -2.87
N ARG A 90 -6.04 0.00 -3.71
CA ARG A 90 -5.81 -0.11 -5.15
C ARG A 90 -4.43 -0.69 -5.46
N GLY A 91 -3.39 -0.05 -4.97
CA GLY A 91 -2.01 -0.51 -5.19
C GLY A 91 -1.70 -1.81 -4.44
N GLY A 92 -2.22 -1.99 -3.23
CA GLY A 92 -2.08 -3.22 -2.44
C GLY A 92 -2.61 -4.43 -3.19
N TYR A 93 -3.85 -4.35 -3.68
CA TYR A 93 -4.48 -5.43 -4.41
C TYR A 93 -3.77 -5.76 -5.73
N VAL A 94 -3.54 -4.76 -6.58
CA VAL A 94 -2.88 -4.96 -7.88
C VAL A 94 -1.50 -5.59 -7.70
N ARG A 95 -0.74 -5.15 -6.70
CA ARG A 95 0.60 -5.72 -6.44
C ARG A 95 0.53 -7.19 -6.03
N ILE A 96 -0.38 -7.56 -5.14
CA ILE A 96 -0.52 -8.94 -4.66
C ILE A 96 -1.15 -9.83 -5.74
N ALA A 97 -2.12 -9.33 -6.50
CA ALA A 97 -2.75 -10.08 -7.59
C ALA A 97 -1.78 -10.44 -8.72
N ARG A 98 -0.75 -9.60 -8.93
CA ARG A 98 0.31 -9.83 -9.95
C ARG A 98 1.45 -10.72 -9.46
N LEU A 99 1.43 -11.19 -8.23
CA LEU A 99 2.40 -12.18 -7.74
C LEU A 99 2.09 -13.54 -8.36
N SER A 100 3.14 -14.33 -8.63
CA SER A 100 2.99 -15.74 -8.99
C SER A 100 2.36 -16.54 -7.84
N ASP A 101 1.84 -17.73 -8.13
CA ASP A 101 1.25 -18.60 -7.12
C ASP A 101 2.26 -18.98 -6.04
N ASP A 102 3.51 -19.25 -6.42
CA ASP A 102 4.61 -19.52 -5.48
C ASP A 102 4.94 -18.32 -4.60
N GLU A 103 4.87 -17.11 -5.13
CA GLU A 103 5.08 -15.90 -4.34
C GLU A 103 3.94 -15.67 -3.36
N ARG A 104 2.69 -15.85 -3.80
CA ARG A 104 1.51 -15.75 -2.93
C ARG A 104 1.52 -16.81 -1.83
N ALA A 105 1.91 -18.04 -2.14
CA ALA A 105 2.02 -19.11 -1.15
C ALA A 105 3.02 -18.80 -0.03
N ARG A 106 4.09 -18.06 -0.33
CA ARG A 106 5.06 -17.58 0.68
C ARG A 106 4.51 -16.43 1.55
N GLY A 107 3.48 -15.74 1.09
CA GLY A 107 2.90 -14.59 1.75
C GLY A 107 3.63 -13.28 1.42
N VAL A 108 3.08 -12.17 1.94
CA VAL A 108 3.61 -10.82 1.75
C VAL A 108 3.98 -10.18 3.08
N VAL A 109 4.95 -9.28 3.04
CA VAL A 109 5.38 -8.50 4.21
C VAL A 109 5.30 -7.01 3.89
N ALA A 110 4.71 -6.24 4.79
CA ALA A 110 4.67 -4.79 4.71
C ALA A 110 5.12 -4.17 6.04
N ALA A 111 5.74 -3.00 5.97
CA ALA A 111 6.07 -2.19 7.15
C ALA A 111 5.25 -0.90 7.09
N SER A 112 4.20 -0.81 7.90
CA SER A 112 3.32 0.37 7.95
C SER A 112 2.40 0.28 9.16
N MET A 113 2.06 1.43 9.75
CA MET A 113 1.05 1.55 10.83
C MET A 113 -0.19 2.32 10.38
N GLY A 114 -0.43 2.48 9.09
CA GLY A 114 -1.52 3.29 8.56
C GLY A 114 -2.25 2.63 7.40
N ASN A 115 -2.79 3.46 6.52
CA ASN A 115 -3.64 3.04 5.41
C ASN A 115 -3.01 2.00 4.47
N HIS A 116 -1.66 2.00 4.36
CA HIS A 116 -0.98 0.98 3.55
C HIS A 116 -1.07 -0.40 4.20
N ALA A 117 -0.92 -0.49 5.53
CA ALA A 117 -1.09 -1.74 6.28
C ALA A 117 -2.48 -2.35 6.05
N GLN A 118 -3.52 -1.53 6.20
CA GLN A 118 -4.91 -1.93 5.98
C GLN A 118 -5.16 -2.37 4.53
N GLY A 119 -4.65 -1.60 3.56
CA GLY A 119 -4.78 -1.95 2.14
C GLY A 119 -4.10 -3.27 1.77
N VAL A 120 -2.93 -3.56 2.35
CA VAL A 120 -2.22 -4.84 2.15
C VAL A 120 -2.96 -5.99 2.84
N ALA A 121 -3.39 -5.82 4.09
CA ALA A 121 -4.11 -6.86 4.83
C ALA A 121 -5.42 -7.22 4.13
N PHE A 122 -6.22 -6.24 3.74
CA PHE A 122 -7.46 -6.42 3.01
C PHE A 122 -7.24 -7.15 1.67
N ALA A 123 -6.26 -6.71 0.88
CA ALA A 123 -5.96 -7.32 -0.41
C ALA A 123 -5.46 -8.76 -0.26
N ALA A 124 -4.63 -9.03 0.74
CA ALA A 124 -4.13 -10.36 1.04
C ALA A 124 -5.26 -11.30 1.46
N GLY A 125 -6.20 -10.83 2.29
CA GLY A 125 -7.38 -11.58 2.69
C GLY A 125 -8.25 -11.98 1.50
N LEU A 126 -8.53 -11.03 0.58
CA LEU A 126 -9.30 -11.32 -0.64
C LEU A 126 -8.61 -12.32 -1.57
N LEU A 127 -7.28 -12.32 -1.63
CA LEU A 127 -6.48 -13.18 -2.51
C LEU A 127 -5.99 -14.47 -1.84
N GLY A 128 -6.46 -14.76 -0.61
CA GLY A 128 -6.08 -15.96 0.11
C GLY A 128 -4.59 -16.04 0.44
N THR A 129 -3.92 -14.90 0.60
CA THR A 129 -2.48 -14.81 0.85
C THR A 129 -2.23 -14.33 2.28
N ARG A 130 -1.24 -14.92 2.96
CA ARG A 130 -0.85 -14.47 4.29
C ARG A 130 -0.12 -13.12 4.22
N ALA A 131 -0.59 -12.13 5.00
CA ALA A 131 0.11 -10.87 5.18
C ALA A 131 0.77 -10.79 6.55
N THR A 132 2.03 -10.37 6.59
CA THR A 132 2.75 -10.01 7.82
C THR A 132 2.99 -8.50 7.79
N VAL A 133 2.41 -7.79 8.75
CA VAL A 133 2.58 -6.33 8.84
C VAL A 133 3.44 -5.99 10.04
N VAL A 134 4.57 -5.34 9.78
CA VAL A 134 5.48 -4.85 10.82
C VAL A 134 5.05 -3.44 11.19
N MET A 135 4.76 -3.24 12.47
CA MET A 135 4.36 -1.95 13.04
C MET A 135 5.29 -1.56 14.19
N PRO A 136 5.47 -0.26 14.50
CA PRO A 136 6.11 0.16 15.73
C PRO A 136 5.37 -0.40 16.95
N GLU A 137 6.09 -0.74 18.02
CA GLU A 137 5.51 -1.26 19.25
C GLU A 137 4.45 -0.33 19.86
N ARG A 138 4.63 0.99 19.67
CA ARG A 138 3.70 2.04 20.14
C ARG A 138 2.64 2.42 19.10
N ALA A 139 2.35 1.56 18.13
CA ALA A 139 1.29 1.83 17.16
C ALA A 139 -0.06 1.97 17.87
N PRO A 140 -0.91 2.96 17.52
CA PRO A 140 -2.23 3.14 18.13
C PRO A 140 -3.10 1.89 17.98
N LEU A 141 -3.69 1.39 19.08
CA LEU A 141 -4.51 0.18 19.09
C LEU A 141 -5.59 0.16 18.00
N PRO A 142 -6.36 1.25 17.73
CA PRO A 142 -7.36 1.23 16.67
C PRO A 142 -6.80 0.92 15.29
N LYS A 143 -5.54 1.33 15.01
CA LYS A 143 -4.87 1.02 13.72
C LYS A 143 -4.43 -0.43 13.64
N VAL A 144 -3.99 -1.00 14.76
CA VAL A 144 -3.62 -2.42 14.85
C VAL A 144 -4.86 -3.30 14.62
N GLU A 145 -5.95 -2.98 15.28
CA GLU A 145 -7.24 -3.70 15.17
C GLU A 145 -7.83 -3.59 13.78
N ALA A 146 -7.85 -2.39 13.18
CA ALA A 146 -8.32 -2.20 11.81
C ALA A 146 -7.49 -2.99 10.78
N THR A 147 -6.21 -3.21 11.05
CA THR A 147 -5.36 -4.03 10.16
C THR A 147 -5.58 -5.53 10.38
N ARG A 148 -5.93 -5.96 11.60
CA ARG A 148 -6.23 -7.38 11.90
C ARG A 148 -7.59 -7.82 11.41
N GLY A 149 -8.55 -6.89 11.36
CA GLY A 149 -9.94 -7.14 10.93
C GLY A 149 -10.16 -6.97 9.42
N SER A 150 -9.09 -6.73 8.67
CA SER A 150 -9.14 -6.51 7.21
C SER A 150 -8.95 -7.79 6.42
#